data_b950171590593a0a1b128425d4e96450
#
_entry.id   b950171590593a0a1b128425d4e96450
#
_cell.length_a   1.000
_cell.length_b   1.000
_cell.length_c   1.000
_cell.angle_alpha   90.00
_cell.angle_beta   90.00
_cell.angle_gamma   90.00
#
_symmetry.space_group_name_H-M   'P 1'
#
loop_
_entity.id
_entity.type
_entity.pdbx_description
1 polymer ?
#
loop_
_entity_poly.entity_id
_entity_poly.type
_entity_poly.pdbx_seq_one_letter_code
_entity_poly.pdbx_strand_id
1 'polypeptide(L)'
;MGTLPNSTIEMLKNQMLQTTLPALYLFIFTISIPLNSISLWFLCRHSRPWTPTIMFSINLTITDLLYSILLPFQVVYHLRGNDWPFGPVLCRIITVLFYANMHCSILTMTSISIERYLGIVHPLKHRAMRPIRTALLTCIIIWIFVLLLHFPLMKTELTFQVEELQITTCFDILPKAMFPSRNHFIAYFGSQVLLCFLLPLLIMAFCYTLVIRTLLNSPPTQLREIKKQTIFLLIVLLTVFVVCYVPNIVISIIHFIFSTQYKTAYVEYKLSLALNSLNCCFDPLVYFFGSKEFRRKIQKKLCRCMPDIFSETVTIFSEQDVPITSREHAPHN
;
A
#
# COMPACT_ATOMS: atom_id res chain seq x y z
N MET A 1 -16.14 -36.66 4.86
CA MET A 1 -16.00 -35.31 4.34
C MET A 1 -17.40 -34.75 4.14
N GLY A 2 -17.75 -33.61 4.71
CA GLY A 2 -19.10 -33.05 4.54
C GLY A 2 -19.19 -32.27 3.23
N THR A 3 -20.30 -32.44 2.51
CA THR A 3 -20.62 -31.66 1.31
C THR A 3 -20.55 -30.15 1.62
N LEU A 4 -19.94 -29.37 0.72
CA LEU A 4 -19.88 -27.92 0.85
C LEU A 4 -21.29 -27.31 0.70
N PRO A 5 -21.60 -26.21 1.39
CA PRO A 5 -22.85 -25.49 1.18
C PRO A 5 -22.99 -25.07 -0.29
N ASN A 6 -24.18 -25.18 -0.87
CA ASN A 6 -24.46 -24.76 -2.25
C ASN A 6 -24.05 -23.30 -2.51
N SER A 7 -24.19 -22.42 -1.52
CA SER A 7 -23.74 -21.02 -1.59
C SER A 7 -22.23 -20.89 -1.84
N THR A 8 -21.41 -21.79 -1.29
CA THR A 8 -19.94 -21.79 -1.51
C THR A 8 -19.61 -22.25 -2.93
N ILE A 9 -20.35 -23.24 -3.46
CA ILE A 9 -20.16 -23.71 -4.83
C ILE A 9 -20.56 -22.63 -5.85
N GLU A 10 -21.69 -21.95 -5.65
CA GLU A 10 -22.11 -20.82 -6.50
C GLU A 10 -21.11 -19.67 -6.46
N MET A 11 -20.56 -19.37 -5.30
CA MET A 11 -19.54 -18.38 -5.10
C MET A 11 -18.28 -18.66 -5.94
N LEU A 12 -17.80 -19.91 -5.96
CA LEU A 12 -16.63 -20.31 -6.76
C LEU A 12 -16.89 -20.28 -8.26
N LYS A 13 -18.14 -20.51 -8.70
CA LYS A 13 -18.56 -20.48 -10.11
C LYS A 13 -18.85 -19.07 -10.65
N ASN A 14 -18.71 -18.02 -9.84
CA ASN A 14 -19.07 -16.67 -10.25
C ASN A 14 -18.20 -16.18 -11.42
N GLN A 15 -18.78 -16.14 -12.62
CA GLN A 15 -18.11 -15.71 -13.86
C GLN A 15 -17.58 -14.27 -13.81
N MET A 16 -18.26 -13.37 -13.11
CA MET A 16 -17.81 -11.99 -12.96
C MET A 16 -16.42 -11.96 -12.28
N LEU A 17 -16.21 -12.75 -11.23
CA LEU A 17 -14.90 -12.83 -10.57
C LEU A 17 -13.84 -13.47 -11.46
N GLN A 18 -14.19 -14.55 -12.19
CA GLN A 18 -13.27 -15.25 -13.07
C GLN A 18 -12.79 -14.42 -14.27
N THR A 19 -13.50 -13.35 -14.63
CA THR A 19 -13.09 -12.42 -15.70
C THR A 19 -12.50 -11.13 -15.17
N THR A 20 -13.08 -10.55 -14.11
CA THR A 20 -12.68 -9.23 -13.59
C THR A 20 -11.38 -9.30 -12.80
N LEU A 21 -11.20 -10.32 -11.94
CA LEU A 21 -9.99 -10.42 -11.12
C LEU A 21 -8.71 -10.64 -11.95
N PRO A 22 -8.66 -11.55 -12.95
CA PRO A 22 -7.47 -11.68 -13.79
C PRO A 22 -7.12 -10.38 -14.51
N ALA A 23 -8.13 -9.67 -15.03
CA ALA A 23 -7.92 -8.40 -15.72
C ALA A 23 -7.31 -7.33 -14.79
N LEU A 24 -7.84 -7.21 -13.55
CA LEU A 24 -7.33 -6.29 -12.55
C LEU A 24 -5.90 -6.67 -12.10
N TYR A 25 -5.64 -7.94 -11.81
CA TYR A 25 -4.31 -8.39 -11.40
C TYR A 25 -3.26 -8.23 -12.51
N LEU A 26 -3.65 -8.48 -13.76
CA LEU A 26 -2.77 -8.26 -14.92
C LEU A 26 -2.48 -6.76 -15.09
N PHE A 27 -3.48 -5.90 -14.96
CA PHE A 27 -3.32 -4.45 -15.00
C PHE A 27 -2.37 -3.97 -13.88
N ILE A 28 -2.57 -4.43 -12.65
CA ILE A 28 -1.71 -4.08 -11.51
C ILE A 28 -0.28 -4.57 -11.76
N PHE A 29 -0.09 -5.80 -12.22
CA PHE A 29 1.21 -6.36 -12.54
C PHE A 29 1.97 -5.51 -13.57
N THR A 30 1.31 -5.19 -14.69
CA THR A 30 1.94 -4.45 -15.80
C THR A 30 2.35 -3.03 -15.43
N ILE A 31 1.66 -2.40 -14.47
CA ILE A 31 2.00 -1.06 -13.98
C ILE A 31 2.98 -1.13 -12.81
N SER A 32 2.72 -1.98 -11.83
CA SER A 32 3.49 -2.04 -10.58
C SER A 32 4.94 -2.45 -10.81
N ILE A 33 5.19 -3.49 -11.62
CA ILE A 33 6.57 -3.99 -11.84
C ILE A 33 7.49 -2.90 -12.41
N PRO A 34 7.18 -2.23 -13.54
CA PRO A 34 8.07 -1.19 -14.05
C PRO A 34 8.18 0.03 -13.13
N LEU A 35 7.07 0.49 -12.54
CA LEU A 35 7.09 1.65 -11.66
C LEU A 35 7.96 1.41 -10.42
N ASN A 36 7.77 0.29 -9.74
CA ASN A 36 8.55 -0.04 -8.55
C ASN A 36 10.01 -0.38 -8.89
N SER A 37 10.28 -1.06 -10.00
CA SER A 37 11.66 -1.35 -10.42
C SER A 37 12.44 -0.07 -10.72
N ILE A 38 11.85 0.86 -11.47
CA ILE A 38 12.45 2.17 -11.77
C ILE A 38 12.64 2.97 -10.48
N SER A 39 11.64 2.96 -9.60
CA SER A 39 11.70 3.67 -8.31
C SER A 39 12.81 3.11 -7.42
N LEU A 40 12.92 1.80 -7.28
CA LEU A 40 13.97 1.16 -6.47
C LEU A 40 15.35 1.49 -7.01
N TRP A 41 15.55 1.36 -8.31
CA TRP A 41 16.82 1.70 -8.95
C TRP A 41 17.20 3.17 -8.70
N PHE A 42 16.22 4.08 -8.81
CA PHE A 42 16.46 5.51 -8.62
C PHE A 42 16.73 5.84 -7.15
N LEU A 43 15.97 5.27 -6.21
CA LEU A 43 16.15 5.47 -4.77
C LEU A 43 17.53 4.98 -4.32
N CYS A 44 17.98 3.83 -4.80
CA CYS A 44 19.27 3.26 -4.41
C CYS A 44 20.47 4.00 -5.01
N ARG A 45 20.37 4.43 -6.29
CA ARG A 45 21.52 4.99 -7.03
C ARG A 45 21.61 6.51 -6.99
N HIS A 46 20.47 7.21 -6.95
CA HIS A 46 20.43 8.65 -7.19
C HIS A 46 19.92 9.48 -6.01
N SER A 47 19.48 8.85 -4.91
CA SER A 47 18.86 9.55 -3.78
C SER A 47 19.78 9.66 -2.56
N ARG A 48 21.09 9.76 -2.77
CA ARG A 48 22.05 10.04 -1.68
C ARG A 48 22.20 11.53 -1.43
N PRO A 49 22.36 11.99 -0.16
CA PRO A 49 22.37 11.18 1.07
C PRO A 49 20.98 10.63 1.42
N TRP A 50 20.95 9.41 1.98
CA TRP A 50 19.70 8.78 2.38
C TRP A 50 19.03 9.52 3.52
N THR A 51 17.72 9.65 3.43
CA THR A 51 16.86 10.19 4.49
C THR A 51 15.96 9.09 5.04
N PRO A 52 15.35 9.26 6.23
CA PRO A 52 14.37 8.29 6.75
C PRO A 52 13.25 7.99 5.76
N THR A 53 12.71 9.00 5.11
CA THR A 53 11.66 8.84 4.08
C THR A 53 12.13 7.96 2.92
N ILE A 54 13.38 8.13 2.45
CA ILE A 54 13.95 7.27 1.39
C ILE A 54 14.06 5.83 1.86
N MET A 55 14.46 5.58 3.12
CA MET A 55 14.52 4.22 3.67
C MET A 55 13.15 3.56 3.72
N PHE A 56 12.12 4.27 4.18
CA PHE A 56 10.74 3.79 4.16
C PHE A 56 10.22 3.57 2.73
N SER A 57 10.58 4.46 1.79
CA SER A 57 10.22 4.31 0.38
C SER A 57 10.86 3.06 -0.25
N ILE A 58 12.12 2.77 0.05
CA ILE A 58 12.79 1.54 -0.37
C ILE A 58 12.06 0.31 0.19
N ASN A 59 11.66 0.35 1.47
CA ASN A 59 10.89 -0.72 2.09
C ASN A 59 9.56 -0.97 1.36
N LEU A 60 8.78 0.07 1.10
CA LEU A 60 7.53 -0.03 0.31
C LEU A 60 7.77 -0.66 -1.06
N THR A 61 8.75 -0.13 -1.80
CA THR A 61 9.07 -0.61 -3.14
C THR A 61 9.47 -2.09 -3.17
N ILE A 62 10.25 -2.54 -2.17
CA ILE A 62 10.64 -3.96 -2.06
C ILE A 62 9.40 -4.83 -1.78
N THR A 63 8.54 -4.39 -0.86
CA THR A 63 7.32 -5.12 -0.50
C THR A 63 6.40 -5.27 -1.71
N ASP A 64 6.23 -4.19 -2.49
CA ASP A 64 5.40 -4.16 -3.69
C ASP A 64 5.94 -5.06 -4.80
N LEU A 65 7.25 -5.07 -5.01
CA LEU A 65 7.89 -5.95 -5.99
C LEU A 65 7.74 -7.42 -5.61
N LEU A 66 7.98 -7.76 -4.34
CA LEU A 66 7.83 -9.14 -3.83
C LEU A 66 6.41 -9.66 -4.04
N TYR A 67 5.41 -8.82 -3.83
CA TYR A 67 4.01 -9.18 -4.07
C TYR A 67 3.66 -9.20 -5.56
N SER A 68 4.03 -8.16 -6.31
CA SER A 68 3.65 -8.01 -7.72
C SER A 68 4.18 -9.13 -8.61
N ILE A 69 5.38 -9.68 -8.34
CA ILE A 69 5.96 -10.82 -9.05
C ILE A 69 5.06 -12.06 -8.95
N LEU A 70 4.23 -12.16 -7.91
CA LEU A 70 3.35 -13.31 -7.68
C LEU A 70 1.95 -13.14 -8.31
N LEU A 71 1.58 -11.95 -8.77
CA LEU A 71 0.27 -11.69 -9.39
C LEU A 71 -0.04 -12.57 -10.62
N PRO A 72 0.91 -12.91 -11.51
CA PRO A 72 0.63 -13.81 -12.63
C PRO A 72 0.06 -15.17 -12.20
N PHE A 73 0.46 -15.70 -11.04
CA PHE A 73 -0.10 -16.95 -10.53
C PHE A 73 -1.57 -16.80 -10.12
N GLN A 74 -1.95 -15.64 -9.57
CA GLN A 74 -3.34 -15.31 -9.28
C GLN A 74 -4.17 -15.14 -10.56
N VAL A 75 -3.58 -14.55 -11.60
CA VAL A 75 -4.22 -14.44 -12.92
C VAL A 75 -4.54 -15.84 -13.47
N VAL A 76 -3.57 -16.75 -13.48
CA VAL A 76 -3.77 -18.13 -13.96
C VAL A 76 -4.82 -18.86 -13.11
N TYR A 77 -4.79 -18.71 -11.79
CA TYR A 77 -5.77 -19.31 -10.86
C TYR A 77 -7.21 -18.95 -11.24
N HIS A 78 -7.49 -17.66 -11.40
CA HIS A 78 -8.86 -17.23 -11.73
C HIS A 78 -9.27 -17.56 -13.16
N LEU A 79 -8.36 -17.50 -14.15
CA LEU A 79 -8.63 -17.90 -15.53
C LEU A 79 -8.92 -19.40 -15.66
N ARG A 80 -8.41 -20.24 -14.75
CA ARG A 80 -8.72 -21.67 -14.66
C ARG A 80 -10.00 -21.98 -13.88
N GLY A 81 -10.84 -20.99 -13.63
CA GLY A 81 -12.09 -21.19 -12.89
C GLY A 81 -11.88 -21.43 -11.39
N ASN A 82 -10.89 -20.75 -10.80
CA ASN A 82 -10.47 -20.93 -9.40
C ASN A 82 -9.85 -22.29 -9.09
N ASP A 83 -9.17 -22.89 -10.09
CA ASP A 83 -8.36 -24.09 -9.92
C ASP A 83 -6.88 -23.74 -9.78
N TRP A 84 -6.27 -24.16 -8.67
CA TRP A 84 -4.90 -23.87 -8.27
C TRP A 84 -3.93 -25.01 -8.64
N PRO A 85 -3.18 -24.92 -9.75
CA PRO A 85 -2.33 -26.01 -10.18
C PRO A 85 -0.92 -26.00 -9.56
N PHE A 86 -0.55 -24.97 -8.78
CA PHE A 86 0.84 -24.72 -8.38
C PHE A 86 1.24 -25.32 -7.03
N GLY A 87 0.35 -26.12 -6.43
CA GLY A 87 0.61 -26.85 -5.18
C GLY A 87 0.47 -26.00 -3.90
N PRO A 88 0.52 -26.63 -2.73
CA PRO A 88 0.19 -26.01 -1.45
C PRO A 88 1.27 -25.00 -0.98
N VAL A 89 2.54 -25.25 -1.31
CA VAL A 89 3.64 -24.38 -0.87
C VAL A 89 3.53 -22.98 -1.49
N LEU A 90 3.31 -22.93 -2.81
CA LEU A 90 3.19 -21.63 -3.50
C LEU A 90 1.91 -20.90 -3.11
N CYS A 91 0.79 -21.62 -2.90
CA CYS A 91 -0.44 -21.03 -2.35
C CYS A 91 -0.18 -20.31 -1.01
N ARG A 92 0.56 -20.96 -0.11
CA ARG A 92 0.93 -20.40 1.19
C ARG A 92 1.81 -19.16 1.06
N ILE A 93 2.84 -19.24 0.21
CA ILE A 93 3.75 -18.11 -0.03
C ILE A 93 2.99 -16.89 -0.55
N ILE A 94 2.14 -17.07 -1.56
CA ILE A 94 1.36 -15.98 -2.17
C ILE A 94 0.42 -15.36 -1.15
N THR A 95 -0.30 -16.17 -0.39
CA THR A 95 -1.22 -15.69 0.64
C THR A 95 -0.50 -14.89 1.72
N VAL A 96 0.61 -15.41 2.24
CA VAL A 96 1.40 -14.71 3.26
C VAL A 96 1.97 -13.40 2.73
N LEU A 97 2.52 -13.39 1.51
CA LEU A 97 3.09 -12.18 0.90
C LEU A 97 2.03 -11.14 0.56
N PHE A 98 0.81 -11.55 0.19
CA PHE A 98 -0.31 -10.63 0.03
C PHE A 98 -0.62 -9.86 1.31
N TYR A 99 -0.84 -10.57 2.42
CA TYR A 99 -1.12 -9.92 3.70
C TYR A 99 0.10 -9.20 4.26
N ALA A 100 1.30 -9.71 4.04
CA ALA A 100 2.53 -9.03 4.44
C ALA A 100 2.70 -7.69 3.69
N ASN A 101 2.47 -7.65 2.37
CA ASN A 101 2.48 -6.40 1.61
C ASN A 101 1.49 -5.39 2.20
N MET A 102 0.23 -5.78 2.40
CA MET A 102 -0.79 -4.92 2.98
C MET A 102 -0.38 -4.33 4.33
N HIS A 103 0.03 -5.17 5.28
CA HIS A 103 0.35 -4.72 6.64
C HIS A 103 1.68 -3.97 6.70
N CYS A 104 2.71 -4.41 5.96
CA CYS A 104 3.98 -3.67 5.86
C CYS A 104 3.77 -2.27 5.27
N SER A 105 2.95 -2.12 4.23
CA SER A 105 2.66 -0.82 3.63
C SER A 105 1.94 0.11 4.60
N ILE A 106 0.89 -0.35 5.29
CA ILE A 106 0.17 0.45 6.30
C ILE A 106 1.11 0.90 7.42
N LEU A 107 1.90 -0.02 8.00
CA LEU A 107 2.81 0.30 9.09
C LEU A 107 3.96 1.22 8.64
N THR A 108 4.42 1.08 7.40
CA THR A 108 5.45 1.96 6.83
C THR A 108 4.89 3.36 6.57
N MET A 109 3.68 3.51 6.04
CA MET A 109 3.00 4.80 5.89
C MET A 109 2.79 5.49 7.25
N THR A 110 2.43 4.72 8.27
CA THR A 110 2.32 5.22 9.64
C THR A 110 3.68 5.71 10.16
N SER A 111 4.75 4.97 9.88
CA SER A 111 6.12 5.36 10.26
C SER A 111 6.58 6.63 9.56
N ILE A 112 6.24 6.83 8.27
CA ILE A 112 6.47 8.08 7.54
C ILE A 112 5.70 9.23 8.21
N SER A 113 4.47 9.00 8.63
CA SER A 113 3.64 10.01 9.32
C SER A 113 4.24 10.44 10.66
N ILE A 114 4.73 9.49 11.45
CA ILE A 114 5.46 9.74 12.70
C ILE A 114 6.77 10.49 12.43
N GLU A 115 7.50 10.10 11.42
CA GLU A 115 8.77 10.76 11.04
C GLU A 115 8.53 12.22 10.67
N ARG A 116 7.51 12.50 9.88
CA ARG A 116 7.12 13.87 9.55
C ARG A 116 6.67 14.67 10.76
N TYR A 117 5.90 14.07 11.65
CA TYR A 117 5.50 14.69 12.91
C TYR A 117 6.73 15.06 13.75
N LEU A 118 7.64 14.12 13.98
CA LEU A 118 8.85 14.38 14.77
C LEU A 118 9.75 15.45 14.12
N GLY A 119 9.92 15.40 12.80
CA GLY A 119 10.76 16.34 12.07
C GLY A 119 10.24 17.77 12.06
N ILE A 120 8.91 17.96 12.14
CA ILE A 120 8.28 19.29 12.05
C ILE A 120 7.92 19.85 13.43
N VAL A 121 7.35 19.01 14.30
CA VAL A 121 6.88 19.44 15.63
C VAL A 121 7.99 19.39 16.68
N HIS A 122 8.91 18.43 16.56
CA HIS A 122 10.00 18.20 17.52
C HIS A 122 11.39 18.05 16.85
N PRO A 123 11.87 19.07 16.10
CA PRO A 123 13.06 18.93 15.23
C PRO A 123 14.35 18.59 16.01
N LEU A 124 14.51 19.11 17.23
CA LEU A 124 15.69 18.83 18.06
C LEU A 124 15.73 17.37 18.52
N LYS A 125 14.58 16.82 18.97
CA LYS A 125 14.47 15.39 19.35
C LYS A 125 14.71 14.49 18.15
N HIS A 126 14.10 14.82 17.00
CA HIS A 126 14.27 14.06 15.76
C HIS A 126 15.74 13.94 15.36
N ARG A 127 16.48 15.06 15.39
CA ARG A 127 17.92 15.08 15.07
C ARG A 127 18.75 14.23 16.02
N ALA A 128 18.43 14.23 17.33
CA ALA A 128 19.12 13.44 18.34
C ALA A 128 18.89 11.92 18.17
N MET A 129 17.77 11.48 17.61
CA MET A 129 17.40 10.07 17.41
C MET A 129 18.16 9.36 16.28
N ARG A 130 19.11 10.00 15.59
CA ARG A 130 19.81 9.43 14.42
C ARG A 130 18.82 8.83 13.41
N PRO A 131 17.99 9.64 12.76
CA PRO A 131 16.74 9.22 12.11
C PRO A 131 16.90 8.12 11.05
N ILE A 132 18.05 8.04 10.37
CA ILE A 132 18.29 7.00 9.34
C ILE A 132 18.41 5.61 9.99
N ARG A 133 19.16 5.50 11.10
CA ARG A 133 19.29 4.22 11.83
C ARG A 133 17.97 3.79 12.42
N THR A 134 17.23 4.72 12.99
CA THR A 134 15.88 4.48 13.53
C THR A 134 14.93 3.99 12.43
N ALA A 135 14.94 4.60 11.23
CA ALA A 135 14.12 4.17 10.11
C ALA A 135 14.46 2.74 9.67
N LEU A 136 15.74 2.39 9.56
CA LEU A 136 16.15 1.04 9.21
C LEU A 136 15.69 0.01 10.27
N LEU A 137 15.91 0.29 11.55
CA LEU A 137 15.43 -0.58 12.64
C LEU A 137 13.91 -0.72 12.62
N THR A 138 13.17 0.35 12.37
CA THR A 138 11.71 0.33 12.23
C THR A 138 11.28 -0.59 11.09
N CYS A 139 11.92 -0.53 9.90
CA CYS A 139 11.62 -1.45 8.80
C CYS A 139 11.86 -2.92 9.22
N ILE A 140 12.97 -3.22 9.87
CA ILE A 140 13.27 -4.57 10.35
C ILE A 140 12.21 -5.05 11.36
N ILE A 141 11.82 -4.20 12.30
CA ILE A 141 10.79 -4.51 13.31
C ILE A 141 9.44 -4.76 12.64
N ILE A 142 9.07 -3.95 11.65
CA ILE A 142 7.84 -4.15 10.87
C ILE A 142 7.83 -5.53 10.22
N TRP A 143 8.91 -5.94 9.54
CA TRP A 143 8.98 -7.24 8.90
C TRP A 143 8.89 -8.40 9.90
N ILE A 144 9.63 -8.32 11.02
CA ILE A 144 9.56 -9.34 12.08
C ILE A 144 8.15 -9.43 12.64
N PHE A 145 7.52 -8.29 12.96
CA PHE A 145 6.16 -8.24 13.49
C PHE A 145 5.15 -8.86 12.52
N VAL A 146 5.20 -8.48 11.24
CA VAL A 146 4.27 -8.96 10.21
C VAL A 146 4.45 -10.46 9.95
N LEU A 147 5.69 -10.97 9.89
CA LEU A 147 5.94 -12.39 9.73
C LEU A 147 5.45 -13.20 10.93
N LEU A 148 5.63 -12.70 12.15
CA LEU A 148 5.09 -13.33 13.36
C LEU A 148 3.56 -13.33 13.36
N LEU A 149 2.93 -12.23 12.94
CA LEU A 149 1.48 -12.12 12.83
C LEU A 149 0.90 -13.13 11.84
N HIS A 150 1.60 -13.41 10.73
CA HIS A 150 1.16 -14.36 9.70
C HIS A 150 1.70 -15.78 9.91
N PHE A 151 2.36 -16.06 11.01
CA PHE A 151 2.86 -17.38 11.34
C PHE A 151 1.79 -18.49 11.32
N PRO A 152 0.53 -18.28 11.77
CA PRO A 152 -0.54 -19.26 11.62
C PRO A 152 -0.79 -19.64 10.16
N LEU A 153 -0.80 -18.66 9.22
CA LEU A 153 -0.96 -18.92 7.79
C LEU A 153 0.22 -19.72 7.21
N MET A 154 1.43 -19.51 7.72
CA MET A 154 2.62 -20.24 7.28
C MET A 154 2.58 -21.72 7.65
N LYS A 155 1.93 -22.08 8.76
CA LYS A 155 1.84 -23.46 9.26
C LYS A 155 0.64 -24.22 8.72
N THR A 156 -0.38 -23.55 8.25
CA THR A 156 -1.64 -24.17 7.81
C THR A 156 -1.57 -24.53 6.32
N GLU A 157 -2.17 -25.64 5.94
CA GLU A 157 -2.44 -25.94 4.54
C GLU A 157 -3.60 -25.09 4.06
N LEU A 158 -3.35 -24.22 3.06
CA LEU A 158 -4.32 -23.25 2.57
C LEU A 158 -4.98 -23.69 1.27
N THR A 159 -4.60 -24.85 0.73
CA THR A 159 -5.26 -25.47 -0.41
C THR A 159 -6.42 -26.36 0.07
N PHE A 160 -7.54 -26.31 -0.65
CA PHE A 160 -8.70 -27.14 -0.36
C PHE A 160 -9.24 -27.75 -1.66
N GLN A 161 -9.39 -29.09 -1.69
CA GLN A 161 -9.95 -29.80 -2.83
C GLN A 161 -11.47 -29.80 -2.75
N VAL A 162 -12.13 -29.27 -3.78
CA VAL A 162 -13.57 -29.23 -3.94
C VAL A 162 -13.98 -30.37 -4.86
N GLU A 163 -14.45 -31.51 -4.29
CA GLU A 163 -14.78 -32.69 -5.04
C GLU A 163 -15.92 -32.49 -6.05
N GLU A 164 -16.91 -31.63 -5.70
CA GLU A 164 -18.07 -31.35 -6.54
C GLU A 164 -17.71 -30.57 -7.81
N LEU A 165 -16.59 -29.84 -7.82
CA LEU A 165 -16.11 -29.07 -8.96
C LEU A 165 -14.83 -29.62 -9.58
N GLN A 166 -14.23 -30.64 -8.98
CA GLN A 166 -12.94 -31.21 -9.38
C GLN A 166 -11.83 -30.16 -9.49
N ILE A 167 -11.83 -29.15 -8.59
CA ILE A 167 -10.85 -28.07 -8.53
C ILE A 167 -10.16 -28.06 -7.16
N THR A 168 -8.95 -27.49 -7.12
CA THR A 168 -8.23 -27.18 -5.88
C THR A 168 -8.24 -25.67 -5.68
N THR A 169 -8.80 -25.18 -4.59
CA THR A 169 -8.80 -23.74 -4.26
C THR A 169 -7.59 -23.35 -3.45
N CYS A 170 -7.19 -22.07 -3.52
CA CYS A 170 -6.13 -21.50 -2.71
C CYS A 170 -6.68 -20.36 -1.84
N PHE A 171 -6.82 -20.61 -0.55
CA PHE A 171 -7.28 -19.67 0.48
C PHE A 171 -8.73 -19.14 0.31
N ASP A 172 -9.54 -19.73 -0.56
CA ASP A 172 -10.95 -19.33 -0.72
C ASP A 172 -11.85 -20.01 0.32
N ILE A 173 -11.42 -21.17 0.79
CA ILE A 173 -12.10 -21.93 1.85
C ILE A 173 -11.11 -22.06 3.00
N LEU A 174 -11.43 -21.44 4.13
CA LEU A 174 -10.60 -21.53 5.34
C LEU A 174 -10.73 -22.92 5.97
N PRO A 175 -9.61 -23.63 6.19
CA PRO A 175 -9.64 -24.90 6.89
C PRO A 175 -10.18 -24.75 8.31
N LYS A 176 -11.20 -25.50 8.68
CA LYS A 176 -11.77 -25.49 10.05
C LYS A 176 -10.71 -25.79 11.12
N ALA A 177 -9.68 -26.56 10.76
CA ALA A 177 -8.58 -26.93 11.65
C ALA A 177 -7.54 -25.83 11.91
N MET A 178 -7.63 -24.69 11.20
CA MET A 178 -6.68 -23.58 11.36
C MET A 178 -6.70 -22.97 12.76
N PHE A 179 -7.87 -22.95 13.38
CA PHE A 179 -8.05 -22.40 14.72
C PHE A 179 -8.72 -23.41 15.64
N PRO A 180 -8.21 -23.59 16.88
CA PRO A 180 -8.77 -24.53 17.86
C PRO A 180 -10.23 -24.22 18.25
N SER A 181 -10.62 -22.92 18.18
CA SER A 181 -11.98 -22.49 18.48
C SER A 181 -12.32 -21.21 17.73
N ARG A 182 -13.63 -20.89 17.69
CA ARG A 182 -14.13 -19.62 17.14
C ARG A 182 -13.53 -18.39 17.83
N ASN A 183 -13.26 -18.48 19.11
CA ASN A 183 -12.66 -17.37 19.87
C ASN A 183 -11.23 -17.07 19.39
N HIS A 184 -10.43 -18.11 19.09
CA HIS A 184 -9.08 -17.94 18.52
C HIS A 184 -9.14 -17.30 17.13
N PHE A 185 -10.11 -17.69 16.32
CA PHE A 185 -10.35 -17.08 14.99
C PHE A 185 -10.69 -15.60 15.13
N ILE A 186 -11.65 -15.24 16.01
CA ILE A 186 -12.03 -13.86 16.28
C ILE A 186 -10.85 -13.05 16.85
N ALA A 187 -10.10 -13.61 17.78
CA ALA A 187 -8.92 -12.95 18.35
C ALA A 187 -7.85 -12.69 17.30
N TYR A 188 -7.59 -13.64 16.41
CA TYR A 188 -6.59 -13.51 15.34
C TYR A 188 -6.98 -12.41 14.34
N PHE A 189 -8.16 -12.46 13.73
CA PHE A 189 -8.59 -11.44 12.77
C PHE A 189 -8.86 -10.09 13.45
N GLY A 190 -9.43 -10.09 14.65
CA GLY A 190 -9.65 -8.88 15.44
C GLY A 190 -8.34 -8.17 15.81
N SER A 191 -7.29 -8.93 16.15
CA SER A 191 -5.96 -8.36 16.42
C SER A 191 -5.34 -7.71 15.18
N GLN A 192 -5.52 -8.29 14.00
CA GLN A 192 -5.06 -7.69 12.74
C GLN A 192 -5.77 -6.36 12.46
N VAL A 193 -7.10 -6.33 12.58
CA VAL A 193 -7.88 -5.10 12.41
C VAL A 193 -7.44 -4.03 13.42
N LEU A 194 -7.25 -4.40 14.68
CA LEU A 194 -6.86 -3.46 15.72
C LEU A 194 -5.43 -2.94 15.52
N LEU A 195 -4.44 -3.85 15.40
CA LEU A 195 -3.02 -3.50 15.44
C LEU A 195 -2.49 -3.01 14.09
N CYS A 196 -3.01 -3.53 12.97
CA CYS A 196 -2.50 -3.21 11.65
C CYS A 196 -3.36 -2.19 10.90
N PHE A 197 -4.53 -1.80 11.45
CA PHE A 197 -5.40 -0.84 10.80
C PHE A 197 -5.89 0.27 11.73
N LEU A 198 -6.68 -0.02 12.78
CA LEU A 198 -7.28 1.02 13.63
C LEU A 198 -6.22 1.84 14.37
N LEU A 199 -5.25 1.17 14.99
CA LEU A 199 -4.15 1.85 15.68
C LEU A 199 -3.29 2.69 14.72
N PRO A 200 -2.81 2.19 13.57
CA PRO A 200 -2.18 3.00 12.53
C PRO A 200 -3.00 4.21 12.10
N LEU A 201 -4.28 4.04 11.83
CA LEU A 201 -5.17 5.13 11.42
C LEU A 201 -5.24 6.24 12.48
N LEU A 202 -5.41 5.87 13.76
CA LEU A 202 -5.44 6.84 14.87
C LEU A 202 -4.10 7.58 15.01
N ILE A 203 -2.97 6.87 14.89
CA ILE A 203 -1.63 7.47 14.94
C ILE A 203 -1.44 8.46 13.77
N MET A 204 -1.82 8.07 12.54
CA MET A 204 -1.73 8.98 11.38
C MET A 204 -2.61 10.22 11.57
N ALA A 205 -3.86 10.05 12.01
CA ALA A 205 -4.77 11.18 12.26
C ALA A 205 -4.21 12.14 13.31
N PHE A 206 -3.64 11.62 14.40
CA PHE A 206 -2.98 12.41 15.44
C PHE A 206 -1.77 13.17 14.87
N CYS A 207 -0.87 12.49 14.18
CA CYS A 207 0.32 13.10 13.56
C CYS A 207 -0.06 14.21 12.58
N TYR A 208 -1.07 13.97 11.72
CA TYR A 208 -1.51 14.95 10.72
C TYR A 208 -2.11 16.18 11.37
N THR A 209 -2.96 16.00 12.38
CA THR A 209 -3.55 17.13 13.12
C THR A 209 -2.49 18.03 13.72
N LEU A 210 -1.46 17.46 14.35
CA LEU A 210 -0.39 18.23 14.98
C LEU A 210 0.54 18.88 13.95
N VAL A 211 0.88 18.19 12.87
CA VAL A 211 1.68 18.75 11.78
C VAL A 211 0.98 19.93 11.14
N ILE A 212 -0.31 19.79 10.80
CA ILE A 212 -1.12 20.85 10.19
C ILE A 212 -1.20 22.06 11.13
N ARG A 213 -1.50 21.86 12.41
CA ARG A 213 -1.54 22.95 13.40
C ARG A 213 -0.20 23.69 13.49
N THR A 214 0.91 22.98 13.57
CA THR A 214 2.25 23.60 13.63
C THR A 214 2.56 24.38 12.37
N LEU A 215 2.22 23.85 11.19
CA LEU A 215 2.43 24.53 9.92
C LEU A 215 1.56 25.79 9.75
N LEU A 216 0.33 25.77 10.22
CA LEU A 216 -0.56 26.96 10.18
C LEU A 216 -0.05 28.07 11.07
N ASN A 217 0.50 27.74 12.25
CA ASN A 217 1.01 28.71 13.23
C ASN A 217 2.43 29.21 12.93
N SER A 218 3.12 28.70 11.89
CA SER A 218 4.48 29.11 11.55
C SER A 218 4.50 30.32 10.59
N PRO A 219 5.51 31.23 10.67
CA PRO A 219 5.62 32.41 9.80
C PRO A 219 5.60 32.05 8.31
N PRO A 220 5.00 32.91 7.44
CA PRO A 220 4.76 32.57 6.04
C PRO A 220 6.01 32.52 5.17
N THR A 221 7.10 33.16 5.54
CA THR A 221 8.21 33.47 4.63
C THR A 221 9.30 32.41 4.49
N GLN A 222 9.58 31.63 5.53
CA GLN A 222 10.77 30.73 5.52
C GLN A 222 10.48 29.26 5.17
N LEU A 223 9.24 28.79 5.24
CA LEU A 223 8.87 27.40 5.15
C LEU A 223 7.77 27.08 4.11
N ARG A 224 7.38 28.04 3.27
CA ARG A 224 6.23 27.89 2.36
C ARG A 224 6.32 26.64 1.48
N GLU A 225 7.48 26.36 0.92
CA GLU A 225 7.70 25.22 0.03
C GLU A 225 7.75 23.89 0.79
N ILE A 226 8.39 23.87 1.96
CA ILE A 226 8.44 22.67 2.82
C ILE A 226 7.03 22.36 3.33
N LYS A 227 6.25 23.39 3.69
CA LYS A 227 4.85 23.26 4.10
C LYS A 227 4.00 22.61 3.01
N LYS A 228 4.03 23.16 1.78
CA LYS A 228 3.29 22.63 0.63
C LYS A 228 3.64 21.17 0.36
N GLN A 229 4.92 20.86 0.32
CA GLN A 229 5.40 19.50 0.05
C GLN A 229 4.96 18.50 1.13
N THR A 230 5.06 18.88 2.41
CA THR A 230 4.64 18.03 3.52
C THR A 230 3.14 17.80 3.50
N ILE A 231 2.32 18.85 3.37
CA ILE A 231 0.87 18.73 3.29
C ILE A 231 0.47 17.83 2.12
N PHE A 232 1.09 18.02 0.96
CA PHE A 232 0.81 17.22 -0.21
C PHE A 232 1.15 15.73 -0.01
N LEU A 233 2.31 15.44 0.61
CA LEU A 233 2.68 14.06 0.98
C LEU A 233 1.64 13.43 1.92
N LEU A 234 1.20 14.17 2.94
CA LEU A 234 0.20 13.69 3.90
C LEU A 234 -1.16 13.41 3.21
N ILE A 235 -1.56 14.28 2.27
CA ILE A 235 -2.78 14.06 1.46
C ILE A 235 -2.64 12.79 0.62
N VAL A 236 -1.52 12.58 -0.05
CA VAL A 236 -1.28 11.38 -0.86
C VAL A 236 -1.35 10.11 0.00
N LEU A 237 -0.64 10.10 1.14
CA LEU A 237 -0.67 8.97 2.08
C LEU A 237 -2.09 8.67 2.57
N LEU A 238 -2.85 9.70 2.94
CA LEU A 238 -4.24 9.53 3.39
C LEU A 238 -5.14 9.02 2.27
N THR A 239 -4.97 9.54 1.05
CA THR A 239 -5.77 9.13 -0.11
C THR A 239 -5.51 7.64 -0.43
N VAL A 240 -4.25 7.22 -0.49
CA VAL A 240 -3.89 5.81 -0.70
C VAL A 240 -4.49 4.93 0.40
N PHE A 241 -4.37 5.38 1.66
CA PHE A 241 -4.93 4.66 2.79
C PHE A 241 -6.45 4.48 2.68
N VAL A 242 -7.18 5.57 2.41
CA VAL A 242 -8.65 5.55 2.31
C VAL A 242 -9.12 4.74 1.09
N VAL A 243 -8.50 4.91 -0.05
CA VAL A 243 -8.94 4.27 -1.30
C VAL A 243 -8.59 2.77 -1.33
N CYS A 244 -7.39 2.40 -0.91
CA CYS A 244 -6.93 1.02 -1.04
C CYS A 244 -7.27 0.15 0.17
N TYR A 245 -7.21 0.69 1.40
CA TYR A 245 -7.30 -0.16 2.59
C TYR A 245 -8.66 -0.11 3.28
N VAL A 246 -9.32 1.07 3.37
CA VAL A 246 -10.60 1.20 4.08
C VAL A 246 -11.68 0.29 3.48
N PRO A 247 -11.90 0.23 2.15
CA PRO A 247 -12.91 -0.65 1.58
C PRO A 247 -12.66 -2.13 1.91
N ASN A 248 -11.39 -2.56 1.80
CA ASN A 248 -11.02 -3.95 2.11
C ASN A 248 -11.35 -4.31 3.56
N ILE A 249 -11.05 -3.45 4.51
CA ILE A 249 -11.26 -3.74 5.92
C ILE A 249 -12.73 -3.71 6.29
N VAL A 250 -13.48 -2.73 5.81
CA VAL A 250 -14.93 -2.65 6.04
C VAL A 250 -15.61 -3.90 5.49
N ILE A 251 -15.29 -4.29 4.25
CA ILE A 251 -15.87 -5.48 3.62
C ILE A 251 -15.40 -6.76 4.30
N SER A 252 -14.14 -6.83 4.75
CA SER A 252 -13.65 -7.99 5.52
C SER A 252 -14.40 -8.16 6.83
N ILE A 253 -14.69 -7.08 7.56
CA ILE A 253 -15.49 -7.12 8.80
C ILE A 253 -16.93 -7.56 8.46
N ILE A 254 -17.53 -7.01 7.42
CA ILE A 254 -18.87 -7.38 6.96
C ILE A 254 -18.91 -8.86 6.54
N HIS A 255 -17.95 -9.30 5.74
CA HIS A 255 -17.82 -10.69 5.32
C HIS A 255 -17.69 -11.63 6.52
N PHE A 256 -16.89 -11.25 7.52
CA PHE A 256 -16.74 -11.98 8.78
C PHE A 256 -18.06 -12.10 9.54
N ILE A 257 -18.81 -11.00 9.70
CA ILE A 257 -20.10 -10.99 10.39
C ILE A 257 -21.12 -11.84 9.63
N PHE A 258 -21.23 -11.70 8.29
CA PHE A 258 -22.18 -12.44 7.48
C PHE A 258 -21.83 -13.94 7.36
N SER A 259 -20.55 -14.29 7.32
CA SER A 259 -20.09 -15.67 7.36
C SER A 259 -20.61 -16.41 8.58
N THR A 260 -20.82 -15.71 9.69
CA THR A 260 -21.42 -16.28 10.91
C THR A 260 -22.94 -16.47 10.82
N GLN A 261 -23.61 -15.84 9.84
CA GLN A 261 -25.06 -15.88 9.58
C GLN A 261 -25.45 -16.64 8.31
N TYR A 262 -24.53 -17.47 7.75
CA TYR A 262 -24.74 -18.22 6.49
C TYR A 262 -24.96 -17.36 5.24
N LYS A 263 -24.68 -16.07 5.28
CA LYS A 263 -24.64 -15.19 4.11
C LYS A 263 -23.19 -14.86 3.76
N THR A 264 -22.85 -14.81 2.49
CA THR A 264 -21.48 -14.54 2.05
C THR A 264 -21.44 -13.20 1.27
N ALA A 265 -20.56 -12.30 1.68
CA ALA A 265 -20.16 -11.12 0.90
C ALA A 265 -18.84 -11.40 0.17
N TYR A 266 -18.75 -12.59 -0.46
CA TYR A 266 -17.49 -13.07 -1.02
C TYR A 266 -17.05 -12.29 -2.26
N VAL A 267 -17.97 -11.94 -3.14
CA VAL A 267 -17.68 -11.18 -4.37
C VAL A 267 -17.08 -9.82 -4.01
N GLU A 268 -17.74 -9.11 -3.11
CA GLU A 268 -17.30 -7.83 -2.60
C GLU A 268 -15.95 -7.94 -1.89
N TYR A 269 -15.76 -9.00 -1.10
CA TYR A 269 -14.50 -9.29 -0.44
C TYR A 269 -13.36 -9.50 -1.44
N LYS A 270 -13.54 -10.32 -2.47
CA LYS A 270 -12.51 -10.55 -3.50
C LYS A 270 -12.19 -9.29 -4.30
N LEU A 271 -13.20 -8.50 -4.67
CA LEU A 271 -13.00 -7.22 -5.35
C LEU A 271 -12.25 -6.23 -4.46
N SER A 272 -12.54 -6.23 -3.16
CA SER A 272 -11.83 -5.36 -2.21
C SER A 272 -10.36 -5.77 -2.01
N LEU A 273 -10.03 -7.06 -2.09
CA LEU A 273 -8.64 -7.53 -2.11
C LEU A 273 -7.89 -7.05 -3.36
N ALA A 274 -8.55 -7.09 -4.52
CA ALA A 274 -7.96 -6.57 -5.75
C ALA A 274 -7.78 -5.04 -5.70
N LEU A 275 -8.75 -4.31 -5.12
CA LEU A 275 -8.63 -2.87 -4.87
C LEU A 275 -7.48 -2.55 -3.92
N ASN A 276 -7.33 -3.35 -2.85
CA ASN A 276 -6.19 -3.22 -1.95
C ASN A 276 -4.86 -3.38 -2.69
N SER A 277 -4.76 -4.30 -3.63
CA SER A 277 -3.54 -4.54 -4.43
C SER A 277 -3.12 -3.35 -5.31
N LEU A 278 -4.03 -2.37 -5.56
CA LEU A 278 -3.69 -1.13 -6.27
C LEU A 278 -2.70 -0.25 -5.50
N ASN A 279 -2.51 -0.47 -4.18
CA ASN A 279 -1.49 0.25 -3.42
C ASN A 279 -0.11 0.17 -4.09
N CYS A 280 0.25 -1.00 -4.65
CA CYS A 280 1.51 -1.21 -5.36
C CYS A 280 1.70 -0.26 -6.57
N CYS A 281 0.61 0.27 -7.13
CA CYS A 281 0.66 1.27 -8.20
C CYS A 281 0.75 2.69 -7.65
N PHE A 282 0.23 2.96 -6.45
CA PHE A 282 0.18 4.28 -5.85
C PHE A 282 1.35 4.58 -4.92
N ASP A 283 1.95 3.57 -4.30
CA ASP A 283 3.08 3.74 -3.37
C ASP A 283 4.28 4.47 -4.01
N PRO A 284 4.62 4.29 -5.31
CA PRO A 284 5.61 5.13 -6.00
C PRO A 284 5.33 6.64 -5.94
N LEU A 285 4.07 7.05 -5.84
CA LEU A 285 3.71 8.46 -5.72
C LEU A 285 4.14 9.05 -4.37
N VAL A 286 4.19 8.24 -3.31
CA VAL A 286 4.62 8.66 -1.97
C VAL A 286 6.02 9.29 -2.02
N TYR A 287 6.96 8.66 -2.74
CA TYR A 287 8.32 9.20 -2.85
C TYR A 287 8.47 10.24 -3.94
N PHE A 288 7.71 10.14 -5.02
CA PHE A 288 7.69 11.19 -6.04
C PHE A 288 7.29 12.52 -5.42
N PHE A 289 6.29 12.54 -4.57
CA PHE A 289 5.84 13.75 -3.90
C PHE A 289 6.59 14.05 -2.60
N GLY A 290 7.19 13.05 -1.96
CA GLY A 290 7.96 13.19 -0.72
C GLY A 290 9.33 13.85 -0.90
N SER A 291 9.93 13.85 -2.11
CA SER A 291 11.27 14.35 -2.37
C SER A 291 11.34 15.28 -3.58
N LYS A 292 11.63 16.57 -3.35
CA LYS A 292 11.90 17.55 -4.43
C LYS A 292 13.09 17.13 -5.29
N GLU A 293 14.12 16.58 -4.67
CA GLU A 293 15.32 16.16 -5.37
C GLU A 293 15.04 14.97 -6.30
N PHE A 294 14.20 14.02 -5.86
CA PHE A 294 13.73 12.92 -6.66
C PHE A 294 12.98 13.41 -7.90
N ARG A 295 12.00 14.30 -7.72
CA ARG A 295 11.25 14.90 -8.84
C ARG A 295 12.16 15.61 -9.84
N ARG A 296 13.06 16.46 -9.35
CA ARG A 296 14.00 17.22 -10.22
C ARG A 296 14.93 16.31 -11.01
N LYS A 297 15.40 15.21 -10.40
CA LYS A 297 16.28 14.24 -11.07
C LYS A 297 15.52 13.42 -12.11
N ILE A 298 14.29 12.97 -11.80
CA ILE A 298 13.42 12.28 -12.76
C ILE A 298 13.09 13.20 -13.94
N GLN A 299 12.64 14.42 -13.69
CA GLN A 299 12.33 15.39 -14.74
C GLN A 299 13.54 15.64 -15.66
N LYS A 300 14.73 15.88 -15.10
CA LYS A 300 15.96 16.05 -15.91
C LYS A 300 16.30 14.84 -16.76
N LYS A 301 16.00 13.63 -16.30
CA LYS A 301 16.29 12.40 -17.05
C LYS A 301 15.23 12.12 -18.10
N LEU A 302 13.95 12.33 -17.80
CA LEU A 302 12.84 12.21 -18.75
C LEU A 302 12.95 13.24 -19.87
N CYS A 303 13.27 14.51 -19.56
CA CYS A 303 13.53 15.53 -20.58
C CYS A 303 14.72 15.20 -21.50
N ARG A 304 15.73 14.43 -21.03
CA ARG A 304 16.83 13.96 -21.88
C ARG A 304 16.43 12.78 -22.78
N CYS A 305 15.47 11.96 -22.35
CA CYS A 305 15.05 10.76 -23.09
C CYS A 305 13.87 11.00 -24.04
N MET A 306 13.06 12.05 -23.82
CA MET A 306 11.88 12.40 -24.62
C MET A 306 11.77 13.92 -24.78
N PRO A 307 12.60 14.57 -25.58
CA PRO A 307 12.57 16.02 -25.73
C PRO A 307 11.24 16.56 -26.30
N ASP A 308 10.58 15.81 -27.18
CA ASP A 308 9.42 16.29 -27.95
C ASP A 308 8.07 16.19 -27.22
N ILE A 309 7.92 15.29 -26.24
CA ILE A 309 6.64 15.10 -25.54
C ILE A 309 6.49 16.06 -24.33
N PHE A 310 7.62 16.54 -23.79
CA PHE A 310 7.63 17.32 -22.56
C PHE A 310 7.71 18.83 -22.75
N SER A 311 7.91 19.35 -23.96
CA SER A 311 7.95 20.81 -24.20
C SER A 311 6.62 21.49 -23.90
N GLU A 312 5.49 20.85 -24.19
CA GLU A 312 4.16 21.39 -23.89
C GLU A 312 3.76 21.28 -22.42
N THR A 313 4.16 20.21 -21.73
CA THR A 313 3.79 20.00 -20.31
C THR A 313 4.60 20.86 -19.35
N VAL A 314 5.85 21.22 -19.70
CA VAL A 314 6.70 22.08 -18.88
C VAL A 314 6.21 23.54 -18.90
N THR A 315 5.63 24.01 -20.00
CA THR A 315 5.03 25.34 -20.11
C THR A 315 3.84 25.50 -19.15
N ILE A 316 3.01 24.50 -19.00
CA ILE A 316 1.84 24.55 -18.10
C ILE A 316 2.26 24.64 -16.61
N PHE A 317 3.37 24.01 -16.21
CA PHE A 317 3.84 24.04 -14.82
C PHE A 317 4.77 25.22 -14.50
N SER A 318 5.39 25.86 -15.50
CA SER A 318 6.26 27.04 -15.31
C SER A 318 5.48 28.35 -15.22
N GLU A 319 4.30 28.44 -15.80
CA GLU A 319 3.44 29.64 -15.70
C GLU A 319 2.81 29.84 -14.31
N GLN A 320 2.80 28.83 -13.45
CA GLN A 320 2.31 28.96 -12.06
C GLN A 320 3.37 29.53 -11.09
N ASP A 321 4.63 29.69 -11.49
CA ASP A 321 5.73 30.19 -10.66
C ASP A 321 6.22 31.60 -11.03
N VAL A 322 5.47 32.37 -11.83
CA VAL A 322 5.82 33.78 -12.13
C VAL A 322 5.38 34.65 -10.95
N PRO A 323 6.32 35.28 -10.22
CA PRO A 323 5.96 36.28 -9.21
C PRO A 323 5.41 37.52 -9.91
N ILE A 324 4.25 37.97 -9.47
CA ILE A 324 3.76 39.31 -9.81
C ILE A 324 4.71 40.32 -9.17
N THR A 325 5.69 40.80 -9.93
CA THR A 325 6.56 41.91 -9.54
C THR A 325 6.15 43.18 -10.29
N SER A 326 5.68 44.13 -9.49
CA SER A 326 5.83 45.56 -9.59
C SER A 326 5.60 46.25 -10.95
N ARG A 327 4.43 46.82 -11.09
CA ARG A 327 4.28 48.07 -11.84
C ARG A 327 5.01 49.17 -11.05
N GLU A 328 6.21 49.58 -11.47
CA GLU A 328 6.85 50.80 -11.06
C GLU A 328 6.14 51.99 -11.74
N HIS A 329 5.76 52.95 -10.91
CA HIS A 329 5.33 54.28 -11.31
C HIS A 329 6.48 55.01 -11.98
N ALA A 330 6.30 55.46 -13.19
CA ALA A 330 7.12 56.50 -13.79
C ALA A 330 6.71 57.88 -13.21
N PRO A 331 7.65 58.74 -12.81
CA PRO A 331 7.32 60.09 -12.43
C PRO A 331 7.19 60.97 -13.68
N HIS A 332 6.09 61.70 -13.73
CA HIS A 332 5.96 62.88 -14.62
C HIS A 332 6.86 63.98 -14.13
N ASN A 333 7.69 64.52 -15.03
CA ASN A 333 8.06 65.91 -15.15
C ASN A 333 7.61 66.45 -16.51
#